data_3d08181e01798af053947e3e36bd0fee
#
_entry.id   3d08181e01798af053947e3e36bd0fee
#
_cell.length_a   1.000
_cell.length_b   1.000
_cell.length_c   1.000
_cell.angle_alpha   90.00
_cell.angle_beta   90.00
_cell.angle_gamma   90.00
#
_symmetry.space_group_name_H-M   'P 1'
#
loop_
_entity.id
_entity.type
_entity.pdbx_description
1 polymer ?
#
loop_
_entity_poly.entity_id
_entity_poly.type
_entity_poly.pdbx_seq_one_letter_code
_entity_poly.pdbx_strand_id
1 'polypeptide(L)'
;TVFQNRSADESCIFLNQNGEAYGYFVLDQRTITYALAHLNTFAKAPETRLALLINLNENRLHGRVDGLAFARMLISNLKTETEPLIISTSIAYLNEMALHGQIAGSEELEESLLGLARKPGGKGCQQAAFRALLGTFRQPATTQKIYRMWKEQKSFTGLALGESDYTKMAYELAVRMPENMRKSGRHRRPVFRTPTGKENLTLLSGP
;
A
#
# COMPACT_ATOMS: atom_id res chain seq x y z
N THR A 1 -7.47 11.81 -28.84
CA THR A 1 -7.76 10.61 -29.62
C THR A 1 -8.87 9.86 -28.88
N VAL A 2 -10.03 9.73 -29.49
CA VAL A 2 -11.17 9.00 -28.93
C VAL A 2 -11.00 7.54 -29.31
N PHE A 3 -10.76 6.67 -28.32
CA PHE A 3 -10.82 5.24 -28.51
C PHE A 3 -12.26 4.78 -28.32
N GLN A 4 -12.95 4.55 -29.39
CA GLN A 4 -14.18 3.78 -29.40
C GLN A 4 -13.79 2.29 -29.50
N ASN A 5 -13.78 1.58 -28.39
CA ASN A 5 -13.85 0.12 -28.45
C ASN A 5 -15.30 -0.22 -28.76
N ARG A 6 -15.58 -0.50 -30.02
CA ARG A 6 -16.94 -0.82 -30.51
C ARG A 6 -17.29 -2.27 -30.19
N SER A 7 -17.74 -2.53 -29.00
CA SER A 7 -18.88 -3.40 -28.79
C SER A 7 -20.08 -2.46 -28.59
N ALA A 8 -21.18 -2.67 -29.27
CA ALA A 8 -22.24 -1.69 -29.50
C ALA A 8 -22.94 -1.11 -28.25
N ASP A 9 -22.58 -1.52 -27.03
CA ASP A 9 -23.27 -1.16 -25.79
C ASP A 9 -22.36 -0.57 -24.67
N GLU A 10 -21.03 -0.57 -24.80
CA GLU A 10 -20.13 -0.13 -23.73
C GLU A 10 -19.01 0.78 -24.24
N SER A 11 -19.33 1.99 -24.65
CA SER A 11 -18.31 2.99 -24.98
C SER A 11 -17.81 3.69 -23.71
N CYS A 12 -16.57 3.38 -23.27
CA CYS A 12 -15.86 4.15 -22.27
C CYS A 12 -14.91 5.12 -22.97
N ILE A 13 -14.86 6.36 -22.50
CA ILE A 13 -13.98 7.40 -23.05
C ILE A 13 -12.87 7.67 -22.04
N PHE A 14 -11.64 7.27 -22.37
CA PHE A 14 -10.47 7.59 -21.56
C PHE A 14 -9.83 8.88 -22.08
N LEU A 15 -9.99 9.94 -21.29
CA LEU A 15 -9.31 11.21 -21.55
C LEU A 15 -7.85 11.09 -21.11
N ASN A 16 -6.95 11.73 -21.87
CA ASN A 16 -5.52 11.79 -21.57
C ASN A 16 -4.86 10.41 -21.36
N GLN A 17 -5.21 9.43 -22.17
CA GLN A 17 -4.72 8.06 -22.03
C GLN A 17 -3.20 7.91 -22.19
N ASN A 18 -2.55 8.83 -22.88
CA ASN A 18 -1.10 8.89 -23.09
C ASN A 18 -0.36 9.75 -22.06
N GLY A 19 -1.10 10.41 -21.14
CA GLY A 19 -0.52 11.26 -20.09
C GLY A 19 0.10 12.57 -20.56
N GLU A 20 -0.07 12.97 -21.83
CA GLU A 20 0.58 14.17 -22.40
C GLU A 20 -0.09 15.48 -22.02
N ALA A 21 -1.39 15.46 -21.70
CA ALA A 21 -2.11 16.65 -21.31
C ALA A 21 -2.07 16.85 -19.79
N TYR A 22 -1.86 18.09 -19.37
CA TYR A 22 -1.90 18.48 -17.97
C TYR A 22 -3.29 19.03 -17.62
N GLY A 23 -3.90 18.48 -16.55
CA GLY A 23 -5.21 18.94 -16.07
C GLY A 23 -5.97 17.88 -15.31
N TYR A 24 -7.08 18.30 -14.70
CA TYR A 24 -8.05 17.42 -14.07
C TYR A 24 -9.07 16.95 -15.12
N PHE A 25 -9.12 15.66 -15.37
CA PHE A 25 -10.03 15.03 -16.32
C PHE A 25 -11.18 14.39 -15.57
N VAL A 26 -12.36 14.99 -15.65
CA VAL A 26 -13.58 14.48 -15.03
C VAL A 26 -14.04 13.22 -15.78
N LEU A 27 -14.01 12.09 -15.10
CA LEU A 27 -14.51 10.83 -15.63
C LEU A 27 -16.02 10.71 -15.38
N ASP A 28 -16.76 10.20 -16.35
CA ASP A 28 -18.15 9.81 -16.13
C ASP A 28 -18.26 8.50 -15.35
N GLN A 29 -19.43 8.24 -14.77
CA GLN A 29 -19.62 7.08 -13.89
C GLN A 29 -19.42 5.75 -14.61
N ARG A 30 -19.77 5.66 -15.90
CA ARG A 30 -19.56 4.45 -16.72
C ARG A 30 -18.07 4.17 -16.87
N THR A 31 -17.29 5.19 -17.23
CA THR A 31 -15.83 5.10 -17.36
C THR A 31 -15.18 4.72 -16.03
N ILE A 32 -15.60 5.31 -14.90
CA ILE A 32 -15.11 4.96 -13.56
C ILE A 32 -15.37 3.48 -13.27
N THR A 33 -16.60 3.02 -13.45
CA THR A 33 -16.98 1.62 -13.16
C THR A 33 -16.18 0.64 -14.02
N TYR A 34 -16.06 0.94 -15.31
CA TYR A 34 -15.28 0.12 -16.22
C TYR A 34 -13.80 0.09 -15.83
N ALA A 35 -13.20 1.23 -15.55
CA ALA A 35 -11.78 1.34 -15.19
C ALA A 35 -11.46 0.60 -13.89
N LEU A 36 -12.32 0.69 -12.88
CA LEU A 36 -12.16 -0.05 -11.61
C LEU A 36 -12.17 -1.57 -11.80
N ALA A 37 -12.96 -2.07 -12.77
CA ALA A 37 -13.09 -3.50 -13.03
C ALA A 37 -12.01 -4.04 -13.99
N HIS A 38 -11.53 -3.22 -14.94
CA HIS A 38 -10.80 -3.69 -16.11
C HIS A 38 -9.41 -3.06 -16.30
N LEU A 39 -8.79 -2.46 -15.26
CA LEU A 39 -7.45 -1.86 -15.39
C LEU A 39 -6.44 -2.85 -15.99
N ASN A 40 -6.48 -4.11 -15.57
CA ASN A 40 -5.57 -5.17 -16.03
C ASN A 40 -5.78 -5.58 -17.49
N THR A 41 -6.91 -5.24 -18.12
CA THR A 41 -7.14 -5.54 -19.54
C THR A 41 -6.22 -4.76 -20.48
N PHE A 42 -5.64 -3.65 -19.99
CA PHE A 42 -4.65 -2.86 -20.71
C PHE A 42 -3.21 -3.38 -20.51
N ALA A 43 -3.05 -4.69 -20.37
CA ALA A 43 -1.76 -5.32 -20.04
C ALA A 43 -0.61 -4.92 -20.97
N LYS A 44 -0.88 -4.68 -22.26
CA LYS A 44 0.12 -4.29 -23.28
C LYS A 44 0.35 -2.79 -23.40
N ALA A 45 -0.31 -1.96 -22.57
CA ALA A 45 -0.22 -0.50 -22.62
C ALA A 45 0.01 0.07 -21.21
N PRO A 46 1.23 -0.05 -20.67
CA PRO A 46 1.55 0.40 -19.31
C PRO A 46 1.33 1.91 -19.12
N GLU A 47 1.58 2.73 -20.15
CA GLU A 47 1.34 4.17 -20.10
C GLU A 47 -0.15 4.46 -19.92
N THR A 48 -1.02 3.76 -20.64
CA THR A 48 -2.48 3.89 -20.50
C THR A 48 -2.95 3.47 -19.12
N ARG A 49 -2.41 2.36 -18.58
CA ARG A 49 -2.74 1.93 -17.21
C ARG A 49 -2.33 2.98 -16.17
N LEU A 50 -1.13 3.53 -16.31
CA LEU A 50 -0.65 4.57 -15.40
C LEU A 50 -1.50 5.84 -15.49
N ALA A 51 -1.78 6.32 -16.70
CA ALA A 51 -2.61 7.49 -16.92
C ALA A 51 -4.02 7.30 -16.33
N LEU A 52 -4.61 6.12 -16.54
CA LEU A 52 -5.92 5.79 -15.99
C LEU A 52 -5.90 5.71 -14.45
N LEU A 53 -4.84 5.14 -13.88
CA LEU A 53 -4.63 5.08 -12.44
C LEU A 53 -4.55 6.49 -11.81
N ILE A 54 -3.81 7.40 -12.44
CA ILE A 54 -3.69 8.80 -12.02
C ILE A 54 -5.06 9.49 -12.12
N ASN A 55 -5.76 9.36 -13.25
CA ASN A 55 -7.08 9.96 -13.43
C ASN A 55 -8.11 9.44 -12.44
N LEU A 56 -8.11 8.14 -12.12
CA LEU A 56 -8.98 7.56 -11.10
C LEU A 56 -8.68 8.13 -9.72
N ASN A 57 -7.39 8.29 -9.36
CA ASN A 57 -7.01 8.88 -8.09
C ASN A 57 -7.44 10.35 -7.97
N GLU A 58 -7.26 11.15 -9.04
CA GLU A 58 -7.74 12.53 -9.07
C GLU A 58 -9.27 12.60 -8.88
N ASN A 59 -10.02 11.72 -9.55
CA ASN A 59 -11.48 11.65 -9.37
C ASN A 59 -11.86 11.18 -7.96
N ARG A 60 -11.06 10.32 -7.31
CA ARG A 60 -11.23 9.96 -5.90
C ARG A 60 -11.03 11.15 -4.97
N LEU A 61 -9.99 11.91 -5.17
CA LEU A 61 -9.70 13.12 -4.38
C LEU A 61 -10.84 14.15 -4.46
N HIS A 62 -11.57 14.17 -5.59
CA HIS A 62 -12.75 15.00 -5.79
C HIS A 62 -14.08 14.30 -5.40
N GLY A 63 -14.03 13.17 -4.72
CA GLY A 63 -15.22 12.46 -4.21
C GLY A 63 -16.07 11.75 -5.27
N ARG A 64 -15.55 11.56 -6.48
CA ARG A 64 -16.28 10.90 -7.60
C ARG A 64 -16.04 9.39 -7.66
N VAL A 65 -14.96 8.92 -7.07
CA VAL A 65 -14.61 7.50 -6.97
C VAL A 65 -14.61 7.11 -5.50
N ASP A 66 -15.31 6.02 -5.17
CA ASP A 66 -15.29 5.47 -3.82
C ASP A 66 -13.90 4.99 -3.43
N GLY A 67 -13.42 5.43 -2.28
CA GLY A 67 -12.06 5.15 -1.82
C GLY A 67 -11.81 3.66 -1.59
N LEU A 68 -12.79 2.93 -1.04
CA LEU A 68 -12.62 1.51 -0.77
C LEU A 68 -12.63 0.68 -2.06
N ALA A 69 -13.48 1.02 -3.02
CA ALA A 69 -13.48 0.40 -4.34
C ALA A 69 -12.15 0.64 -5.07
N PHE A 70 -11.62 1.86 -5.00
CA PHE A 70 -10.32 2.20 -5.57
C PHE A 70 -9.19 1.40 -4.91
N ALA A 71 -9.17 1.31 -3.58
CA ALA A 71 -8.16 0.51 -2.86
C ALA A 71 -8.22 -0.98 -3.23
N ARG A 72 -9.41 -1.56 -3.34
CA ARG A 72 -9.59 -2.96 -3.79
C ARG A 72 -9.04 -3.18 -5.19
N MET A 73 -9.31 -2.25 -6.10
CA MET A 73 -8.76 -2.29 -7.46
C MET A 73 -7.23 -2.25 -7.45
N LEU A 74 -6.63 -1.32 -6.68
CA LEU A 74 -5.16 -1.22 -6.54
C LEU A 74 -4.54 -2.53 -6.05
N ILE A 75 -5.12 -3.13 -5.01
CA ILE A 75 -4.63 -4.38 -4.44
C ILE A 75 -4.79 -5.55 -5.43
N SER A 76 -5.92 -5.60 -6.15
CA SER A 76 -6.12 -6.62 -7.19
C SER A 76 -5.09 -6.49 -8.30
N ASN A 77 -4.82 -5.26 -8.74
CA ASN A 77 -3.81 -4.97 -9.76
C ASN A 77 -2.40 -5.38 -9.31
N LEU A 78 -2.01 -5.06 -8.08
CA LEU A 78 -0.70 -5.38 -7.51
C LEU A 78 -0.39 -6.89 -7.45
N LYS A 79 -1.40 -7.75 -7.52
CA LYS A 79 -1.19 -9.23 -7.55
C LYS A 79 -0.53 -9.71 -8.84
N THR A 80 -0.73 -8.99 -9.94
CA THR A 80 -0.30 -9.38 -11.29
C THR A 80 0.58 -8.33 -11.98
N GLU A 81 0.64 -7.11 -11.44
CA GLU A 81 1.41 -6.00 -12.02
C GLU A 81 2.91 -6.27 -11.96
N THR A 82 3.61 -5.91 -13.04
CA THR A 82 5.06 -6.07 -13.19
C THR A 82 5.78 -4.76 -13.42
N GLU A 83 5.05 -3.70 -13.84
CA GLU A 83 5.64 -2.40 -14.11
C GLU A 83 6.00 -1.67 -12.82
N PRO A 84 7.30 -1.37 -12.57
CA PRO A 84 7.74 -0.80 -11.31
C PRO A 84 7.08 0.54 -10.96
N LEU A 85 6.82 1.39 -11.97
CA LEU A 85 6.20 2.68 -11.75
C LEU A 85 4.73 2.55 -11.34
N ILE A 86 3.98 1.64 -11.95
CA ILE A 86 2.58 1.37 -11.59
C ILE A 86 2.51 0.78 -10.18
N ILE A 87 3.42 -0.14 -9.84
CA ILE A 87 3.53 -0.73 -8.50
C ILE A 87 3.79 0.37 -7.46
N SER A 88 4.81 1.21 -7.67
CA SER A 88 5.17 2.27 -6.73
C SER A 88 4.06 3.31 -6.57
N THR A 89 3.40 3.71 -7.66
CA THR A 89 2.27 4.64 -7.65
C THR A 89 1.08 4.06 -6.91
N SER A 90 0.71 2.81 -7.19
CA SER A 90 -0.40 2.13 -6.50
C SER A 90 -0.18 2.08 -4.99
N ILE A 91 1.05 1.80 -4.58
CA ILE A 91 1.43 1.73 -3.17
C ILE A 91 1.45 3.12 -2.52
N ALA A 92 1.90 4.15 -3.24
CA ALA A 92 1.86 5.52 -2.75
C ALA A 92 0.42 5.96 -2.48
N TYR A 93 -0.54 5.63 -3.36
CA TYR A 93 -1.95 5.92 -3.15
C TYR A 93 -2.54 5.14 -1.97
N LEU A 94 -2.21 3.85 -1.83
CA LEU A 94 -2.64 3.06 -0.66
C LEU A 94 -2.10 3.64 0.65
N ASN A 95 -0.84 4.07 0.67
CA ASN A 95 -0.23 4.70 1.86
C ASN A 95 -0.91 6.03 2.18
N GLU A 96 -1.17 6.86 1.19
CA GLU A 96 -1.88 8.14 1.37
C GLU A 96 -3.29 7.91 1.94
N MET A 97 -4.06 6.99 1.35
CA MET A 97 -5.39 6.63 1.84
C MET A 97 -5.37 6.07 3.27
N ALA A 98 -4.32 5.30 3.60
CA ALA A 98 -4.12 4.77 4.94
C ALA A 98 -3.85 5.87 5.97
N LEU A 99 -2.99 6.83 5.63
CA LEU A 99 -2.67 7.98 6.48
C LEU A 99 -3.90 8.83 6.79
N HIS A 100 -4.80 8.99 5.82
CA HIS A 100 -6.06 9.72 5.98
C HIS A 100 -7.21 8.87 6.55
N GLY A 101 -6.96 7.63 6.97
CA GLY A 101 -7.95 6.76 7.59
C GLY A 101 -9.05 6.24 6.66
N GLN A 102 -8.95 6.47 5.35
CA GLN A 102 -9.98 6.10 4.37
C GLN A 102 -10.13 4.57 4.21
N ILE A 103 -9.07 3.83 4.48
CA ILE A 103 -9.02 2.36 4.33
C ILE A 103 -8.62 1.63 5.62
N ALA A 104 -8.49 2.35 6.73
CA ALA A 104 -8.10 1.76 8.01
C ALA A 104 -9.20 0.83 8.55
N GLY A 105 -8.80 -0.37 9.02
CA GLY A 105 -9.71 -1.32 9.65
C GLY A 105 -10.48 -2.23 8.70
N SER A 106 -10.26 -2.15 7.39
CA SER A 106 -10.81 -3.12 6.43
C SER A 106 -10.04 -4.44 6.55
N GLU A 107 -10.70 -5.49 7.04
CA GLU A 107 -10.11 -6.84 7.18
C GLU A 107 -9.62 -7.38 5.83
N GLU A 108 -10.45 -7.28 4.80
CA GLU A 108 -10.11 -7.69 3.43
C GLU A 108 -8.82 -7.01 2.92
N LEU A 109 -8.68 -5.73 3.23
CA LEU A 109 -7.52 -4.93 2.84
C LEU A 109 -6.27 -5.38 3.60
N GLU A 110 -6.39 -5.56 4.93
CA GLU A 110 -5.29 -6.01 5.76
C GLU A 110 -4.80 -7.40 5.34
N GLU A 111 -5.71 -8.34 5.05
CA GLU A 111 -5.37 -9.68 4.56
C GLU A 111 -4.70 -9.63 3.19
N SER A 112 -5.18 -8.79 2.30
CA SER A 112 -4.60 -8.63 0.96
C SER A 112 -3.20 -8.04 1.02
N LEU A 113 -2.99 -6.98 1.81
CA LEU A 113 -1.66 -6.39 2.04
C LEU A 113 -0.71 -7.38 2.72
N LEU A 114 -1.22 -8.15 3.68
CA LEU A 114 -0.45 -9.20 4.35
C LEU A 114 -0.06 -10.32 3.37
N GLY A 115 -0.97 -10.68 2.46
CA GLY A 115 -0.71 -11.65 1.38
C GLY A 115 0.40 -11.17 0.44
N LEU A 116 0.34 -9.91 -0.01
CA LEU A 116 1.39 -9.30 -0.83
C LEU A 116 2.74 -9.22 -0.09
N ALA A 117 2.73 -8.85 1.19
CA ALA A 117 3.94 -8.79 2.00
C ALA A 117 4.60 -10.16 2.22
N ARG A 118 3.85 -11.26 2.10
CA ARG A 118 4.35 -12.64 2.20
C ARG A 118 4.82 -13.23 0.88
N LYS A 119 4.38 -12.67 -0.27
CA LYS A 119 4.65 -13.25 -1.58
C LYS A 119 6.10 -12.99 -1.98
N PRO A 120 6.97 -14.02 -2.06
CA PRO A 120 8.33 -13.83 -2.53
C PRO A 120 8.34 -13.49 -4.03
N GLY A 121 9.30 -12.68 -4.46
CA GLY A 121 9.53 -12.42 -5.88
C GLY A 121 9.47 -10.97 -6.33
N GLY A 122 8.80 -10.10 -5.62
CA GLY A 122 8.77 -8.67 -5.92
C GLY A 122 9.31 -7.84 -4.76
N LYS A 123 10.64 -7.73 -4.62
CA LYS A 123 11.27 -7.08 -3.45
C LYS A 123 10.68 -5.71 -3.11
N GLY A 124 10.43 -4.86 -4.10
CA GLY A 124 9.83 -3.55 -3.90
C GLY A 124 8.35 -3.63 -3.49
N CYS A 125 7.56 -4.48 -4.14
CA CYS A 125 6.14 -4.67 -3.85
C CYS A 125 5.92 -5.25 -2.45
N GLN A 126 6.71 -6.26 -2.06
CA GLN A 126 6.64 -6.91 -0.75
C GLN A 126 6.87 -5.92 0.40
N GLN A 127 7.95 -5.13 0.32
CA GLN A 127 8.30 -4.15 1.34
C GLN A 127 7.29 -3.02 1.41
N ALA A 128 6.82 -2.56 0.27
CA ALA A 128 5.88 -1.47 0.18
C ALA A 128 4.47 -1.88 0.65
N ALA A 129 4.01 -3.09 0.32
CA ALA A 129 2.77 -3.65 0.86
C ALA A 129 2.84 -3.80 2.40
N PHE A 130 3.99 -4.21 2.94
CA PHE A 130 4.20 -4.29 4.38
C PHE A 130 4.15 -2.91 5.04
N ARG A 131 4.75 -1.89 4.44
CA ARG A 131 4.71 -0.51 4.95
C ARG A 131 3.29 0.08 4.90
N ALA A 132 2.53 -0.21 3.84
CA ALA A 132 1.12 0.15 3.77
C ALA A 132 0.32 -0.56 4.88
N LEU A 133 0.56 -1.85 5.11
CA LEU A 133 -0.05 -2.60 6.20
C LEU A 133 0.23 -1.95 7.56
N LEU A 134 1.47 -1.52 7.83
CA LEU A 134 1.81 -0.84 9.09
C LEU A 134 0.99 0.44 9.34
N GLY A 135 0.58 1.14 8.29
CA GLY A 135 -0.29 2.31 8.40
C GLY A 135 -1.77 1.98 8.60
N THR A 136 -2.22 0.79 8.17
CA THR A 136 -3.65 0.45 8.07
C THR A 136 -4.16 -0.52 9.11
N PHE A 137 -3.33 -1.43 9.63
CA PHE A 137 -3.81 -2.53 10.44
C PHE A 137 -4.57 -2.08 11.70
N ARG A 138 -5.70 -2.74 11.96
CA ARG A 138 -6.56 -2.55 13.14
C ARG A 138 -7.05 -3.89 13.69
N GLN A 139 -7.03 -4.95 12.85
CA GLN A 139 -7.53 -6.25 13.24
C GLN A 139 -6.65 -6.90 14.33
N PRO A 140 -7.23 -7.49 15.36
CA PRO A 140 -6.47 -8.14 16.45
C PRO A 140 -5.51 -9.20 15.95
N ALA A 141 -5.92 -10.00 14.97
CA ALA A 141 -5.08 -11.05 14.38
C ALA A 141 -3.84 -10.49 13.70
N THR A 142 -3.99 -9.42 12.93
CA THR A 142 -2.87 -8.71 12.26
C THR A 142 -1.97 -8.05 13.30
N THR A 143 -2.56 -7.40 14.31
CA THR A 143 -1.83 -6.75 15.40
C THR A 143 -0.93 -7.75 16.13
N GLN A 144 -1.43 -8.95 16.46
CA GLN A 144 -0.65 -10.01 17.08
C GLN A 144 0.48 -10.52 16.19
N LYS A 145 0.26 -10.61 14.86
CA LYS A 145 1.32 -11.01 13.91
C LYS A 145 2.43 -9.97 13.88
N ILE A 146 2.08 -8.69 13.76
CA ILE A 146 3.05 -7.58 13.76
C ILE A 146 3.82 -7.55 15.09
N TYR A 147 3.13 -7.73 16.22
CA TYR A 147 3.78 -7.79 17.54
C TYR A 147 4.81 -8.93 17.64
N ARG A 148 4.49 -10.13 17.14
CA ARG A 148 5.45 -11.25 17.12
C ARG A 148 6.66 -10.93 16.25
N MET A 149 6.44 -10.40 15.05
CA MET A 149 7.53 -10.01 14.14
C MET A 149 8.45 -8.98 14.80
N TRP A 150 7.89 -7.97 15.44
CA TRP A 150 8.65 -6.96 16.15
C TRP A 150 9.44 -7.55 17.33
N LYS A 151 8.81 -8.39 18.16
CA LYS A 151 9.41 -8.98 19.35
C LYS A 151 10.51 -9.99 19.02
N GLU A 152 10.30 -10.81 18.00
CA GLU A 152 11.22 -11.88 17.60
C GLU A 152 12.28 -11.38 16.59
N GLN A 153 12.16 -10.16 16.10
CA GLN A 153 13.04 -9.59 15.06
C GLN A 153 13.07 -10.49 13.81
N LYS A 154 11.92 -11.12 13.48
CA LYS A 154 11.77 -11.99 12.33
C LYS A 154 10.76 -11.40 11.36
N SER A 155 11.06 -11.49 10.07
CA SER A 155 10.19 -11.06 8.98
C SER A 155 9.72 -12.24 8.12
N PHE A 156 8.84 -11.97 7.16
CA PHE A 156 8.48 -12.96 6.15
C PHE A 156 9.67 -13.27 5.25
N THR A 157 9.68 -14.47 4.66
CA THR A 157 10.72 -14.88 3.72
C THR A 157 10.84 -13.87 2.57
N GLY A 158 12.05 -13.39 2.34
CA GLY A 158 12.34 -12.39 1.30
C GLY A 158 12.04 -10.93 1.69
N LEU A 159 11.32 -10.68 2.77
CA LEU A 159 11.04 -9.33 3.26
C LEU A 159 12.21 -8.82 4.12
N ALA A 160 12.99 -7.91 3.58
CA ALA A 160 14.07 -7.24 4.32
C ALA A 160 13.50 -6.04 5.08
N LEU A 161 13.53 -6.08 6.42
CA LEU A 161 13.13 -4.99 7.30
C LEU A 161 14.36 -4.30 7.86
N GLY A 162 14.37 -2.97 7.78
CA GLY A 162 15.39 -2.13 8.38
C GLY A 162 14.99 -1.60 9.77
N GLU A 163 15.89 -0.89 10.41
CA GLU A 163 15.66 -0.25 11.71
C GLU A 163 14.43 0.67 11.71
N SER A 164 14.26 1.44 10.64
CA SER A 164 13.10 2.33 10.46
C SER A 164 11.77 1.58 10.45
N ASP A 165 11.73 0.38 9.85
CA ASP A 165 10.53 -0.44 9.80
C ASP A 165 10.18 -0.98 11.20
N TYR A 166 11.17 -1.46 11.96
CA TYR A 166 10.97 -1.90 13.36
C TYR A 166 10.59 -0.76 14.29
N THR A 167 11.15 0.43 14.08
CA THR A 167 10.77 1.64 14.81
C THR A 167 9.32 2.00 14.54
N LYS A 168 8.90 1.99 13.28
CA LYS A 168 7.49 2.22 12.90
C LYS A 168 6.56 1.18 13.50
N MET A 169 6.95 -0.11 13.47
CA MET A 169 6.19 -1.17 14.14
C MET A 169 6.01 -0.88 15.64
N ALA A 170 7.06 -0.45 16.33
CA ALA A 170 7.00 -0.13 17.75
C ALA A 170 6.01 1.01 18.04
N TYR A 171 6.02 2.09 17.26
CA TYR A 171 5.07 3.19 17.41
C TYR A 171 3.64 2.75 17.17
N GLU A 172 3.38 2.04 16.09
CA GLU A 172 2.03 1.58 15.74
C GLU A 172 1.48 0.57 16.77
N LEU A 173 2.35 -0.28 17.31
CA LEU A 173 1.99 -1.22 18.39
C LEU A 173 1.77 -0.52 19.72
N ALA A 174 2.53 0.53 20.04
CA ALA A 174 2.33 1.31 21.26
C ALA A 174 0.95 1.97 21.33
N VAL A 175 0.43 2.38 20.18
CA VAL A 175 -0.93 2.93 20.07
C VAL A 175 -2.01 1.85 20.24
N ARG A 176 -1.79 0.65 19.67
CA ARG A 176 -2.82 -0.41 19.60
C ARG A 176 -2.75 -1.42 20.75
N MET A 177 -1.58 -1.58 21.35
CA MET A 177 -1.32 -2.55 22.44
C MET A 177 -0.47 -1.92 23.56
N PRO A 178 -0.91 -0.82 24.18
CA PRO A 178 -0.10 -0.05 25.13
C PRO A 178 0.38 -0.88 26.31
N GLU A 179 -0.45 -1.79 26.83
CA GLU A 179 -0.09 -2.65 27.98
C GLU A 179 1.04 -3.64 27.64
N ASN A 180 1.00 -4.23 26.44
CA ASN A 180 2.01 -5.18 26.00
C ASN A 180 3.35 -4.48 25.74
N MET A 181 3.31 -3.27 25.19
CA MET A 181 4.49 -2.46 24.91
C MET A 181 5.14 -1.97 26.21
N ARG A 182 4.36 -1.56 27.23
CA ARG A 182 4.90 -1.18 28.56
C ARG A 182 5.60 -2.36 29.23
N LYS A 183 5.03 -3.58 29.14
CA LYS A 183 5.65 -4.79 29.69
C LYS A 183 6.94 -5.17 28.96
N SER A 184 6.99 -4.99 27.64
CA SER A 184 8.17 -5.25 26.83
C SER A 184 9.30 -4.23 27.07
N GLY A 185 8.97 -2.94 27.27
CA GLY A 185 9.92 -1.86 27.50
C GLY A 185 10.64 -1.91 28.84
N ARG A 186 10.11 -2.64 29.83
CA ARG A 186 10.76 -2.83 31.14
C ARG A 186 11.93 -3.81 31.12
N HIS A 187 12.07 -4.62 30.06
CA HIS A 187 13.05 -5.71 30.09
C HIS A 187 14.16 -5.68 29.03
N ARG A 188 14.08 -4.89 27.97
CA ARG A 188 15.19 -4.69 27.02
C ARG A 188 15.00 -3.40 26.20
N ARG A 189 15.97 -2.51 26.21
CA ARG A 189 16.19 -1.60 25.10
C ARG A 189 16.40 -2.47 23.86
N PRO A 190 15.75 -2.23 22.72
CA PRO A 190 16.03 -2.98 21.52
C PRO A 190 17.49 -2.72 21.13
N VAL A 191 18.34 -3.69 21.32
CA VAL A 191 19.71 -3.66 20.78
C VAL A 191 19.55 -4.02 19.30
N PHE A 192 19.55 -3.02 18.46
CA PHE A 192 19.58 -3.23 17.02
C PHE A 192 20.95 -3.78 16.64
N ARG A 193 21.01 -5.06 16.33
CA ARG A 193 22.21 -5.64 15.72
C ARG A 193 22.20 -5.28 14.24
N THR A 194 23.07 -4.36 13.85
CA THR A 194 23.35 -4.13 12.44
C THR A 194 24.01 -5.38 11.85
N PRO A 195 23.82 -5.68 10.55
CA PRO A 195 24.46 -6.82 9.90
C PRO A 195 26.00 -6.79 9.93
N THR A 196 26.60 -5.67 10.31
CA THR A 196 28.04 -5.44 10.40
C THR A 196 28.63 -5.63 11.81
N GLY A 197 27.85 -6.08 12.79
CA GLY A 197 28.37 -6.46 14.11
C GLY A 197 28.91 -5.31 14.98
N LYS A 198 28.70 -4.04 14.62
CA LYS A 198 29.11 -2.89 15.44
C LYS A 198 27.92 -2.38 16.26
N GLU A 199 28.05 -2.48 17.58
CA GLU A 199 27.12 -1.89 18.53
C GLU A 199 27.30 -0.36 18.52
N ASN A 200 26.34 0.37 17.97
CA ASN A 200 26.28 1.82 18.18
C ASN A 200 25.43 2.09 19.42
N LEU A 201 26.10 2.29 20.55
CA LEU A 201 25.51 2.87 21.75
C LEU A 201 25.26 4.37 21.48
N THR A 202 24.05 4.74 21.11
CA THR A 202 23.65 6.16 21.15
C THR A 202 22.97 6.41 22.49
N LEU A 203 23.73 7.00 23.40
CA LEU A 203 23.25 7.55 24.68
C LEU A 203 22.31 8.74 24.35
N LEU A 204 21.02 8.57 24.58
CA LEU A 204 20.12 9.70 24.85
C LEU A 204 19.97 9.79 26.36
N SER A 205 20.93 10.50 26.98
CA SER A 205 20.76 11.07 28.29
C SER A 205 20.11 12.44 28.16
N GLY A 206 18.82 12.52 28.48
CA GLY A 206 18.13 13.77 28.77
C GLY A 206 17.76 13.79 30.25
N PRO A 207 17.66 15.00 30.85
CA PRO A 207 17.50 15.21 32.28
C PRO A 207 16.19 14.73 32.85
#